data_5da5008be495522aa5bae9318e4ae317
#
_entry.id   5da5008be495522aa5bae9318e4ae317
#
_cell.length_a   1.000
_cell.length_b   1.000
_cell.length_c   1.000
_cell.angle_alpha   90.00
_cell.angle_beta   90.00
_cell.angle_gamma   90.00
#
_symmetry.space_group_name_H-M   'P 1'
#
loop_
_entity.id
_entity.type
_entity.pdbx_description
1 polymer ?
#
loop_
_entity_poly.entity_id
_entity_poly.type
_entity_poly.pdbx_seq_one_letter_code
_entity_poly.pdbx_strand_id
1 'polypeptide(L)'
;YINNLPDNLSSKVALFADDSTLYSCLDKKSSLFDRLEQAADLESDLTSVIDWGSQWLVNFNSKKTQLLTANNYRNMVNIPILMNGNPLTESSSLRLLGLSLTTDLSWKPYIQSIAKLASAKVASLYRARHFLTSDSILYLYKSLIRLCMEYCCHIWAGSSNDSLSFLDKVQKRIVNVVGPGLS
;
A
#
# COMPACT_ATOMS: atom_id res chain seq x y z
N TYR A 1 -16.85 17.94 -4.16
CA TYR A 1 -16.30 18.06 -5.50
C TYR A 1 -16.09 16.70 -6.16
N ILE A 2 -15.29 15.78 -5.60
CA ILE A 2 -15.04 14.42 -6.15
C ILE A 2 -16.10 13.38 -5.71
N ASN A 3 -16.98 13.71 -4.80
CA ASN A 3 -17.89 12.77 -4.14
C ASN A 3 -18.93 12.14 -5.09
N ASN A 4 -19.23 12.77 -6.21
CA ASN A 4 -20.18 12.24 -7.22
C ASN A 4 -19.48 11.40 -8.32
N LEU A 5 -18.16 11.23 -8.25
CA LEU A 5 -17.44 10.36 -9.19
C LEU A 5 -17.94 8.91 -9.17
N PRO A 6 -18.25 8.30 -7.99
CA PRO A 6 -18.69 6.91 -7.91
C PRO A 6 -20.12 6.65 -8.41
N ASP A 7 -20.97 7.68 -8.58
CA ASP A 7 -22.41 7.53 -8.78
C ASP A 7 -22.81 6.74 -10.05
N ASN A 8 -21.92 6.69 -11.05
CA ASN A 8 -22.17 6.04 -12.34
C ASN A 8 -21.20 4.89 -12.63
N LEU A 9 -20.53 4.34 -11.63
CA LEU A 9 -19.56 3.27 -11.81
C LEU A 9 -20.13 1.93 -11.35
N SER A 10 -19.84 0.86 -12.09
CA SER A 10 -20.21 -0.51 -11.75
C SER A 10 -19.22 -1.12 -10.74
N SER A 11 -17.97 -0.72 -10.82
CA SER A 11 -16.90 -1.14 -9.92
C SER A 11 -16.97 -0.42 -8.57
N LYS A 12 -16.35 -1.04 -7.55
CA LYS A 12 -16.19 -0.37 -6.26
C LYS A 12 -15.10 0.69 -6.34
N VAL A 13 -15.35 1.82 -5.69
CA VAL A 13 -14.43 2.96 -5.67
C VAL A 13 -14.05 3.32 -4.24
N ALA A 14 -12.78 3.53 -4.01
CA ALA A 14 -12.26 4.13 -2.79
C ALA A 14 -11.58 5.46 -3.13
N LEU A 15 -12.03 6.53 -2.49
CA LEU A 15 -11.52 7.89 -2.68
C LEU A 15 -10.80 8.35 -1.42
N PHE A 16 -9.61 8.92 -1.57
CA PHE A 16 -8.89 9.56 -0.49
C PHE A 16 -8.12 10.79 -1.03
N ALA A 17 -8.61 11.97 -0.68
CA ALA A 17 -8.12 13.23 -1.23
C ALA A 17 -8.15 13.22 -2.78
N ASP A 18 -6.97 13.28 -3.39
CA ASP A 18 -6.77 13.21 -4.85
C ASP A 18 -6.53 11.78 -5.37
N ASP A 19 -6.33 10.82 -4.47
CA ASP A 19 -6.15 9.41 -4.84
C ASP A 19 -7.51 8.72 -5.05
N SER A 20 -7.69 8.11 -6.22
CA SER A 20 -8.86 7.31 -6.57
C SER A 20 -8.45 5.88 -6.91
N THR A 21 -9.11 4.92 -6.31
CA THR A 21 -8.84 3.50 -6.52
C THR A 21 -10.14 2.79 -6.94
N LEU A 22 -10.16 2.25 -8.16
CA LEU A 22 -11.21 1.35 -8.63
C LEU A 22 -10.79 -0.08 -8.33
N TYR A 23 -11.71 -0.89 -7.84
CA TYR A 23 -11.42 -2.30 -7.59
C TYR A 23 -12.65 -3.17 -7.81
N SER A 24 -12.38 -4.39 -8.22
CA SER A 24 -13.38 -5.42 -8.45
C SER A 24 -12.85 -6.75 -7.91
N CYS A 25 -13.75 -7.63 -7.50
CA CYS A 25 -13.41 -8.93 -6.93
C CYS A 25 -14.11 -10.01 -7.72
N LEU A 26 -13.38 -11.05 -8.08
CA LEU A 26 -13.91 -12.27 -8.68
C LEU A 26 -13.84 -13.44 -7.69
N ASP A 27 -14.83 -14.29 -7.78
CA ASP A 27 -14.82 -15.55 -7.02
C ASP A 27 -13.74 -16.50 -7.54
N LYS A 28 -13.27 -17.40 -6.65
CA LYS A 28 -12.26 -18.42 -6.99
C LYS A 28 -12.63 -19.31 -8.16
N LYS A 29 -13.94 -19.47 -8.43
CA LYS A 29 -14.49 -20.35 -9.48
C LYS A 29 -14.85 -19.59 -10.76
N SER A 30 -14.57 -18.29 -10.84
CA SER A 30 -14.90 -17.47 -12.00
C SER A 30 -14.25 -18.00 -13.27
N SER A 31 -15.04 -18.13 -14.31
CA SER A 31 -14.61 -18.57 -15.63
C SER A 31 -13.74 -17.52 -16.32
N LEU A 32 -13.13 -17.87 -17.46
CA LEU A 32 -12.46 -16.88 -18.31
C LEU A 32 -13.46 -15.83 -18.81
N PHE A 33 -14.70 -16.23 -19.08
CA PHE A 33 -15.74 -15.32 -19.54
C PHE A 33 -16.06 -14.26 -18.48
N ASP A 34 -16.26 -14.66 -17.21
CA ASP A 34 -16.53 -13.71 -16.11
C ASP A 34 -15.40 -12.70 -15.93
N ARG A 35 -14.16 -13.12 -16.20
CA ARG A 35 -13.00 -12.22 -16.12
C ARG A 35 -12.94 -11.23 -17.27
N LEU A 36 -13.30 -11.66 -18.47
CA LEU A 36 -13.38 -10.78 -19.64
C LEU A 36 -14.49 -9.75 -19.45
N GLU A 37 -15.64 -10.19 -18.94
CA GLU A 37 -16.76 -9.29 -18.60
C GLU A 37 -16.33 -8.25 -17.55
N GLN A 38 -15.66 -8.70 -16.47
CA GLN A 38 -15.15 -7.79 -15.45
C GLN A 38 -14.10 -6.79 -16.00
N ALA A 39 -13.23 -7.25 -16.91
CA ALA A 39 -12.26 -6.37 -17.56
C ALA A 39 -12.97 -5.30 -18.40
N ALA A 40 -14.01 -5.69 -19.14
CA ALA A 40 -14.82 -4.76 -19.94
C ALA A 40 -15.57 -3.75 -19.04
N ASP A 41 -16.11 -4.18 -17.90
CA ASP A 41 -16.74 -3.31 -16.91
C ASP A 41 -15.76 -2.28 -16.36
N LEU A 42 -14.53 -2.72 -16.01
CA LEU A 42 -13.49 -1.81 -15.54
C LEU A 42 -13.07 -0.78 -16.61
N GLU A 43 -12.98 -1.19 -17.87
CA GLU A 43 -12.69 -0.27 -18.99
C GLU A 43 -13.81 0.74 -19.20
N SER A 44 -15.07 0.31 -19.09
CA SER A 44 -16.24 1.19 -19.14
C SER A 44 -16.22 2.20 -18.01
N ASP A 45 -15.92 1.75 -16.80
CA ASP A 45 -15.80 2.61 -15.62
C ASP A 45 -14.65 3.62 -15.77
N LEU A 46 -13.49 3.19 -16.28
CA LEU A 46 -12.37 4.09 -16.56
C LEU A 46 -12.74 5.16 -17.59
N THR A 47 -13.54 4.80 -18.59
CA THR A 47 -14.05 5.76 -19.57
C THR A 47 -14.97 6.79 -18.88
N SER A 48 -15.88 6.31 -18.03
CA SER A 48 -16.78 7.18 -17.24
C SER A 48 -16.00 8.14 -16.31
N VAL A 49 -14.90 7.66 -15.70
CA VAL A 49 -14.00 8.48 -14.87
C VAL A 49 -13.34 9.58 -15.71
N ILE A 50 -12.90 9.27 -16.92
CA ILE A 50 -12.27 10.24 -17.82
C ILE A 50 -13.27 11.29 -18.29
N ASP A 51 -14.49 10.87 -18.65
CA ASP A 51 -15.57 11.77 -19.06
C ASP A 51 -15.97 12.70 -17.92
N TRP A 52 -16.07 12.17 -16.70
CA TRP A 52 -16.28 12.97 -15.50
C TRP A 52 -15.12 13.98 -15.32
N GLY A 53 -13.88 13.53 -15.46
CA GLY A 53 -12.71 14.41 -15.38
C GLY A 53 -12.76 15.54 -16.40
N SER A 54 -13.14 15.25 -17.62
CA SER A 54 -13.31 16.25 -18.70
C SER A 54 -14.37 17.29 -18.36
N GLN A 55 -15.49 16.86 -17.77
CA GLN A 55 -16.55 17.75 -17.31
C GLN A 55 -16.11 18.68 -16.18
N TRP A 56 -15.28 18.18 -15.26
CA TRP A 56 -14.83 18.92 -14.07
C TRP A 56 -13.43 19.51 -14.21
N LEU A 57 -12.85 19.48 -15.43
CA LEU A 57 -11.49 19.97 -15.72
C LEU A 57 -10.40 19.28 -14.88
N VAL A 58 -10.63 18.01 -14.53
CA VAL A 58 -9.67 17.15 -13.85
C VAL A 58 -9.03 16.20 -14.86
N ASN A 59 -7.72 16.21 -14.96
CA ASN A 59 -7.01 15.37 -15.92
C ASN A 59 -6.39 14.14 -15.22
N PHE A 60 -6.94 12.97 -15.50
CA PHE A 60 -6.37 11.69 -15.03
C PHE A 60 -5.20 11.25 -15.92
N ASN A 61 -4.07 10.94 -15.29
CA ASN A 61 -2.85 10.61 -16.01
C ASN A 61 -2.69 9.09 -16.16
N SER A 62 -2.98 8.56 -17.35
CA SER A 62 -2.85 7.14 -17.67
C SER A 62 -1.44 6.57 -17.42
N LYS A 63 -0.38 7.39 -17.58
CA LYS A 63 1.01 6.97 -17.32
C LYS A 63 1.32 6.79 -15.83
N LYS A 64 0.55 7.43 -14.94
CA LYS A 64 0.65 7.27 -13.48
C LYS A 64 -0.34 6.25 -12.94
N THR A 65 -1.38 5.92 -13.72
CA THR A 65 -2.36 4.91 -13.35
C THR A 65 -1.71 3.53 -13.43
N GLN A 66 -1.83 2.77 -12.36
CA GLN A 66 -1.24 1.43 -12.22
C GLN A 66 -2.34 0.40 -12.07
N LEU A 67 -2.13 -0.76 -12.66
CA LEU A 67 -2.98 -1.93 -12.50
C LEU A 67 -2.30 -2.95 -11.59
N LEU A 68 -3.01 -3.48 -10.61
CA LEU A 68 -2.56 -4.59 -9.78
C LEU A 68 -3.60 -5.71 -9.85
N THR A 69 -3.20 -6.85 -10.41
CA THR A 69 -3.99 -8.07 -10.38
C THR A 69 -3.54 -8.94 -9.21
N ALA A 70 -4.33 -8.93 -8.13
CA ALA A 70 -4.03 -9.75 -6.95
C ALA A 70 -4.63 -11.13 -7.10
N ASN A 71 -3.80 -12.17 -7.10
CA ASN A 71 -4.26 -13.56 -7.17
C ASN A 71 -3.25 -14.53 -6.51
N ASN A 72 -3.78 -15.66 -6.03
CA ASN A 72 -2.97 -16.74 -5.47
C ASN A 72 -2.73 -17.90 -6.47
N TYR A 73 -3.07 -17.73 -7.76
CA TYR A 73 -2.96 -18.78 -8.77
C TYR A 73 -1.80 -18.51 -9.71
N ARG A 74 -0.96 -19.53 -9.92
CA ARG A 74 0.26 -19.44 -10.74
C ARG A 74 0.04 -19.28 -12.24
N ASN A 75 -1.16 -19.56 -12.75
CA ASN A 75 -1.44 -19.62 -14.19
C ASN A 75 -2.67 -18.80 -14.60
N MET A 76 -2.81 -17.60 -14.07
CA MET A 76 -3.87 -16.70 -14.56
C MET A 76 -3.48 -16.06 -15.88
N VAL A 77 -4.39 -16.15 -16.86
CA VAL A 77 -4.32 -15.34 -18.09
C VAL A 77 -4.49 -13.88 -17.67
N ASN A 78 -3.50 -13.09 -18.03
CA ASN A 78 -3.51 -11.66 -17.79
C ASN A 78 -4.34 -10.98 -18.87
N ILE A 79 -5.40 -10.26 -18.50
CA ILE A 79 -6.26 -9.53 -19.42
C ILE A 79 -5.81 -8.06 -19.36
N PRO A 80 -5.31 -7.48 -20.46
CA PRO A 80 -4.90 -6.08 -20.44
C PRO A 80 -6.14 -5.20 -20.27
N ILE A 81 -6.03 -4.20 -19.41
CA ILE A 81 -7.04 -3.17 -19.20
C ILE A 81 -6.60 -1.90 -19.94
N LEU A 82 -7.47 -1.34 -20.76
CA LEU A 82 -7.19 -0.14 -21.52
C LEU A 82 -7.73 1.11 -20.83
N MET A 83 -6.96 2.18 -20.89
CA MET A 83 -7.38 3.51 -20.48
C MET A 83 -7.06 4.49 -21.62
N ASN A 84 -8.07 5.12 -22.22
CA ASN A 84 -7.92 5.95 -23.43
C ASN A 84 -7.21 5.22 -24.58
N GLY A 85 -7.52 3.94 -24.80
CA GLY A 85 -6.91 3.12 -25.85
C GLY A 85 -5.47 2.70 -25.56
N ASN A 86 -4.90 3.08 -24.42
CA ASN A 86 -3.56 2.68 -23.99
C ASN A 86 -3.64 1.60 -22.92
N PRO A 87 -2.89 0.49 -23.04
CA PRO A 87 -2.87 -0.53 -22.00
C PRO A 87 -2.25 0.03 -20.72
N LEU A 88 -2.92 -0.23 -19.59
CA LEU A 88 -2.38 0.10 -18.28
C LEU A 88 -1.18 -0.80 -17.96
N THR A 89 -0.17 -0.20 -17.34
CA THR A 89 1.00 -0.95 -16.88
C THR A 89 0.63 -1.79 -15.66
N GLU A 90 0.70 -3.11 -15.80
CA GLU A 90 0.55 -4.01 -14.67
C GLU A 90 1.80 -3.98 -13.80
N SER A 91 1.58 -3.77 -12.50
CA SER A 91 2.63 -3.71 -11.51
C SER A 91 2.58 -4.95 -10.61
N SER A 92 3.74 -5.50 -10.26
CA SER A 92 3.86 -6.57 -9.25
C SER A 92 3.59 -6.07 -7.83
N SER A 93 3.65 -4.76 -7.64
CA SER A 93 3.31 -4.11 -6.37
C SER A 93 2.75 -2.72 -6.62
N LEU A 94 1.78 -2.32 -5.80
CA LEU A 94 1.14 -1.01 -5.82
C LEU A 94 1.33 -0.33 -4.48
N ARG A 95 1.62 0.97 -4.50
CA ARG A 95 1.65 1.77 -3.28
C ARG A 95 0.33 2.52 -3.12
N LEU A 96 -0.41 2.19 -2.05
CA LEU A 96 -1.69 2.79 -1.71
C LEU A 96 -1.62 3.37 -0.29
N LEU A 97 -1.82 4.67 -0.14
CA LEU A 97 -1.81 5.38 1.15
C LEU A 97 -0.59 5.03 2.03
N GLY A 98 0.57 4.89 1.42
CA GLY A 98 1.81 4.56 2.12
C GLY A 98 2.04 3.06 2.37
N LEU A 99 1.03 2.20 2.13
CA LEU A 99 1.16 0.76 2.16
C LEU A 99 1.60 0.20 0.81
N SER A 100 2.40 -0.85 0.79
CA SER A 100 2.76 -1.58 -0.42
C SER A 100 1.94 -2.85 -0.51
N LEU A 101 1.05 -2.92 -1.50
CA LEU A 101 0.28 -4.11 -1.86
C LEU A 101 1.04 -4.89 -2.93
N THR A 102 1.09 -6.19 -2.81
CA THR A 102 1.71 -7.10 -3.77
C THR A 102 0.66 -8.01 -4.41
N THR A 103 0.96 -8.59 -5.56
CA THR A 103 0.03 -9.47 -6.30
C THR A 103 -0.40 -10.70 -5.49
N ASP A 104 0.43 -11.17 -4.56
CA ASP A 104 0.13 -12.27 -3.62
C ASP A 104 -0.51 -11.78 -2.31
N LEU A 105 -0.80 -10.47 -2.19
CA LEU A 105 -1.32 -9.81 -0.99
C LEU A 105 -0.49 -10.09 0.27
N SER A 106 0.81 -10.32 0.11
CA SER A 106 1.75 -10.55 1.21
C SER A 106 2.21 -9.25 1.84
N TRP A 107 2.12 -9.13 3.15
CA TRP A 107 2.63 -7.98 3.90
C TRP A 107 4.12 -8.08 4.23
N LYS A 108 4.77 -9.23 3.97
CA LYS A 108 6.19 -9.44 4.30
C LYS A 108 7.11 -8.40 3.66
N PRO A 109 7.00 -8.05 2.36
CA PRO A 109 7.86 -7.03 1.75
C PRO A 109 7.65 -5.64 2.39
N TYR A 110 6.41 -5.29 2.71
CA TYR A 110 6.10 -4.04 3.39
C TYR A 110 6.71 -3.99 4.78
N ILE A 111 6.50 -5.03 5.62
CA ILE A 111 7.06 -5.13 6.97
C ILE A 111 8.59 -5.04 6.94
N GLN A 112 9.24 -5.71 5.98
CA GLN A 112 10.69 -5.62 5.79
C GLN A 112 11.13 -4.19 5.46
N SER A 113 10.37 -3.47 4.63
CA SER A 113 10.69 -2.10 4.25
C SER A 113 10.61 -1.13 5.42
N ILE A 114 9.55 -1.22 6.25
CA ILE A 114 9.43 -0.38 7.46
C ILE A 114 10.46 -0.74 8.51
N ALA A 115 10.78 -2.03 8.68
CA ALA A 115 11.86 -2.47 9.58
C ALA A 115 13.22 -1.94 9.15
N LYS A 116 13.51 -1.92 7.84
CA LYS A 116 14.74 -1.32 7.29
C LYS A 116 14.81 0.18 7.57
N LEU A 117 13.70 0.90 7.32
CA LEU A 117 13.61 2.34 7.59
C LEU A 117 13.79 2.64 9.09
N ALA A 118 13.08 1.90 9.95
CA ALA A 118 13.19 2.04 11.39
C ALA A 118 14.62 1.71 11.89
N SER A 119 15.24 0.66 11.34
CA SER A 119 16.64 0.31 11.67
C SER A 119 17.63 1.43 11.32
N ALA A 120 17.44 2.11 10.19
CA ALA A 120 18.27 3.25 9.81
C ALA A 120 18.12 4.41 10.80
N LYS A 121 16.88 4.71 11.23
CA LYS A 121 16.61 5.73 12.26
C LYS A 121 17.21 5.35 13.62
N VAL A 122 17.13 4.08 14.03
CA VAL A 122 17.80 3.57 15.26
C VAL A 122 19.30 3.76 15.18
N ALA A 123 19.92 3.45 14.04
CA ALA A 123 21.35 3.64 13.85
C ALA A 123 21.76 5.12 13.94
N SER A 124 20.95 6.05 13.45
CA SER A 124 21.17 7.49 13.60
C SER A 124 21.05 7.93 15.05
N LEU A 125 20.03 7.44 15.76
CA LEU A 125 19.85 7.71 17.19
C LEU A 125 21.00 7.15 18.03
N TYR A 126 21.49 5.96 17.69
CA TYR A 126 22.66 5.35 18.34
C TYR A 126 23.94 6.20 18.19
N ARG A 127 24.18 6.79 17.01
CA ARG A 127 25.30 7.70 16.80
C ARG A 127 25.19 8.98 17.61
N ALA A 128 23.96 9.50 17.76
CA ALA A 128 23.70 10.74 18.51
C ALA A 128 23.59 10.55 20.02
N ARG A 129 23.55 9.30 20.54
CA ARG A 129 23.25 9.00 21.92
C ARG A 129 24.15 9.71 22.96
N HIS A 130 25.41 9.97 22.61
CA HIS A 130 26.37 10.65 23.50
C HIS A 130 26.04 12.12 23.77
N PHE A 131 25.19 12.69 22.93
CA PHE A 131 24.73 14.10 23.06
C PHE A 131 23.31 14.21 23.64
N LEU A 132 22.68 13.09 23.97
CA LEU A 132 21.29 13.01 24.38
C LEU A 132 21.14 12.35 25.75
N THR A 133 20.17 12.81 26.53
CA THR A 133 19.74 12.11 27.75
C THR A 133 18.91 10.89 27.40
N SER A 134 18.79 9.92 28.32
CA SER A 134 17.93 8.74 28.14
C SER A 134 16.48 9.11 27.81
N ASP A 135 15.95 10.14 28.48
CA ASP A 135 14.58 10.63 28.23
C ASP A 135 14.43 11.21 26.82
N SER A 136 15.43 11.97 26.35
CA SER A 136 15.45 12.50 24.99
C SER A 136 15.51 11.37 23.95
N ILE A 137 16.31 10.33 24.20
CA ILE A 137 16.39 9.16 23.34
C ILE A 137 15.04 8.43 23.28
N LEU A 138 14.40 8.24 24.44
CA LEU A 138 13.08 7.60 24.53
C LEU A 138 12.00 8.40 23.81
N TYR A 139 12.02 9.74 23.98
CA TYR A 139 11.11 10.63 23.28
C TYR A 139 11.28 10.54 21.76
N LEU A 140 12.51 10.60 21.25
CA LEU A 140 12.80 10.47 19.83
C LEU A 140 12.41 9.10 19.27
N TYR A 141 12.63 8.04 20.05
CA TYR A 141 12.14 6.71 19.67
C TYR A 141 10.63 6.69 19.49
N LYS A 142 9.87 7.16 20.48
CA LYS A 142 8.41 7.15 20.43
C LYS A 142 7.87 8.00 19.28
N SER A 143 8.43 9.19 19.06
CA SER A 143 7.93 10.14 18.06
C SER A 143 8.35 9.85 16.62
N LEU A 144 9.53 9.26 16.38
CA LEU A 144 10.08 9.12 15.04
C LEU A 144 10.20 7.66 14.56
N ILE A 145 10.43 6.73 15.47
CA ILE A 145 10.71 5.33 15.11
C ILE A 145 9.48 4.47 15.32
N ARG A 146 8.88 4.53 16.50
CA ARG A 146 7.71 3.75 16.86
C ARG A 146 6.53 4.04 15.93
N LEU A 147 6.22 5.32 15.68
CA LEU A 147 5.14 5.71 14.77
C LEU A 147 5.34 5.15 13.36
N CYS A 148 6.58 5.12 12.87
CA CYS A 148 6.91 4.53 11.58
C CYS A 148 6.64 3.01 11.55
N MET A 149 6.93 2.31 12.66
CA MET A 149 6.74 0.86 12.78
C MET A 149 5.27 0.47 13.00
N GLU A 150 4.47 1.35 13.60
CA GLU A 150 3.06 1.10 13.94
C GLU A 150 2.08 1.64 12.90
N TYR A 151 2.57 2.32 11.85
CA TYR A 151 1.70 2.87 10.82
C TYR A 151 0.81 1.80 10.19
N CYS A 152 -0.51 2.01 10.24
CA CYS A 152 -1.54 1.08 9.75
C CYS A 152 -1.40 -0.36 10.26
N CYS A 153 -0.89 -0.57 11.48
CA CYS A 153 -0.63 -1.91 12.03
C CYS A 153 -1.88 -2.81 12.06
N HIS A 154 -3.05 -2.26 12.21
CA HIS A 154 -4.32 -3.00 12.18
C HIS A 154 -4.55 -3.76 10.86
N ILE A 155 -3.89 -3.39 9.77
CA ILE A 155 -4.01 -4.05 8.47
C ILE A 155 -3.04 -5.24 8.35
N TRP A 156 -1.80 -5.08 8.80
CA TRP A 156 -0.73 -6.06 8.58
C TRP A 156 -0.29 -6.83 9.84
N ALA A 157 -0.79 -6.47 11.04
CA ALA A 157 -0.41 -7.14 12.29
C ALA A 157 -0.80 -8.63 12.36
N GLY A 158 -1.78 -9.07 11.56
CA GLY A 158 -2.12 -10.49 11.40
C GLY A 158 -1.15 -11.31 10.55
N SER A 159 -0.01 -10.73 10.13
CA SER A 159 1.02 -11.42 9.36
C SER A 159 1.72 -12.51 10.19
N SER A 160 2.44 -13.41 9.51
CA SER A 160 3.19 -14.49 10.17
C SER A 160 4.22 -13.96 11.16
N ASN A 161 4.49 -14.72 12.23
CA ASN A 161 5.50 -14.39 13.22
C ASN A 161 6.90 -14.18 12.60
N ASP A 162 7.22 -14.92 11.53
CA ASP A 162 8.46 -14.74 10.75
C ASP A 162 8.55 -13.32 10.19
N SER A 163 7.46 -12.80 9.64
CA SER A 163 7.41 -11.42 9.13
C SER A 163 7.49 -10.39 10.25
N LEU A 164 6.77 -10.57 11.35
CA LEU A 164 6.78 -9.64 12.48
C LEU A 164 8.14 -9.62 13.20
N SER A 165 8.88 -10.71 13.17
CA SER A 165 10.21 -10.80 13.77
C SER A 165 11.21 -9.75 13.27
N PHE A 166 11.01 -9.19 12.06
CA PHE A 166 11.82 -8.08 11.57
C PHE A 166 11.66 -6.82 12.44
N LEU A 167 10.45 -6.54 12.90
CA LEU A 167 10.17 -5.40 13.79
C LEU A 167 10.67 -5.66 15.21
N ASP A 168 10.52 -6.88 15.72
CA ASP A 168 11.05 -7.27 17.04
C ASP A 168 12.57 -7.07 17.13
N LYS A 169 13.30 -7.38 16.04
CA LYS A 169 14.74 -7.12 15.97
C LYS A 169 15.07 -5.64 16.09
N VAL A 170 14.24 -4.76 15.54
CA VAL A 170 14.40 -3.30 15.68
C VAL A 170 14.14 -2.86 17.10
N GLN A 171 13.07 -3.36 17.74
CA GLN A 171 12.75 -3.06 19.13
C GLN A 171 13.85 -3.50 20.09
N LYS A 172 14.39 -4.72 19.93
CA LYS A 172 15.51 -5.20 20.73
C LYS A 172 16.75 -4.30 20.62
N ARG A 173 17.02 -3.76 19.43
CA ARG A 173 18.14 -2.82 19.26
C ARG A 173 17.93 -1.51 20.01
N ILE A 174 16.72 -0.96 20.04
CA ILE A 174 16.46 0.30 20.72
C ILE A 174 16.58 0.16 22.23
N VAL A 175 16.18 -0.96 22.82
CA VAL A 175 16.38 -1.24 24.23
C VAL A 175 17.87 -1.12 24.62
N ASN A 176 18.75 -1.64 23.77
CA ASN A 176 20.20 -1.54 23.96
C ASN A 176 20.75 -0.11 23.78
N VAL A 177 20.02 0.76 23.07
CA VAL A 177 20.42 2.17 22.85
C VAL A 177 20.01 3.04 24.02
N VAL A 178 18.82 2.81 24.57
CA VAL A 178 18.28 3.56 25.71
C VAL A 178 18.95 3.19 27.02
N GLY A 179 19.43 1.94 27.14
CA GLY A 179 20.01 1.42 28.38
C GLY A 179 18.95 0.84 29.34
N PRO A 180 19.35 0.36 30.54
CA PRO A 180 18.48 -0.39 31.46
C PRO A 180 17.37 0.42 32.15
N GLY A 181 17.10 1.63 31.73
CA GLY A 181 16.05 2.50 32.30
C GLY A 181 14.63 2.29 31.73
N LEU A 182 14.39 1.25 30.94
CA LEU A 182 13.08 0.87 30.37
C LEU A 182 12.45 -0.32 31.12
N SER A 183 12.57 -0.39 32.44
CA SER A 183 11.82 -1.36 33.26
C SER A 183 10.58 -0.71 33.85
#